data_6cb338feebf72a8b5f89ed65d4445a48
#
_entry.id   6cb338feebf72a8b5f89ed65d4445a48
#
_cell.length_a   1.000
_cell.length_b   1.000
_cell.length_c   1.000
_cell.angle_alpha   90.00
_cell.angle_beta   90.00
_cell.angle_gamma   90.00
#
_symmetry.space_group_name_H-M   'P 1'
#
loop_
_entity.id
_entity.type
_entity.pdbx_description
1 polymer ?
#
loop_
_entity_poly.entity_id
_entity_poly.type
_entity_poly.pdbx_seq_one_letter_code
_entity_poly.pdbx_strand_id
1 'polypeptide(L)'
;METVNRAFFDNYLDAWNAHDSAAVARHMADDAIYEDVALGRVLHGPSEMASFVEEATRSSSDFRFEEVSLFTAGTDYANEWVMVGTNDREVRGVPPTGRSFRVRGASIGKLDASGRIAENRDYYNLSELLMQLGISPPAPSS
;
A
#
# COMPACT_ATOMS: atom_id res chain seq x y z
N MET A 1 17.36 -16.68 14.56
CA MET A 1 16.27 -16.29 13.67
C MET A 1 15.93 -14.83 13.94
N GLU A 2 16.03 -14.02 12.93
CA GLU A 2 15.70 -12.61 13.08
C GLU A 2 14.19 -12.43 13.18
N THR A 3 13.77 -11.61 14.12
CA THR A 3 12.37 -11.23 14.25
C THR A 3 12.14 -9.91 13.51
N VAL A 4 10.90 -9.70 13.08
CA VAL A 4 10.50 -8.44 12.46
C VAL A 4 10.66 -7.32 13.50
N ASN A 5 11.38 -6.27 13.12
CA ASN A 5 11.66 -5.13 13.97
C ASN A 5 10.56 -4.07 13.78
N ARG A 6 9.99 -3.61 14.89
CA ARG A 6 8.97 -2.56 14.88
C ARG A 6 9.46 -1.30 14.16
N ALA A 7 10.72 -0.90 14.41
CA ALA A 7 11.29 0.29 13.79
C ALA A 7 11.31 0.20 12.26
N PHE A 8 11.49 -1.01 11.70
CA PHE A 8 11.43 -1.21 10.26
C PHE A 8 10.06 -0.78 9.71
N PHE A 9 8.98 -1.21 10.37
CA PHE A 9 7.63 -0.88 9.91
C PHE A 9 7.27 0.57 10.17
N ASP A 10 7.76 1.16 11.25
CA ASP A 10 7.58 2.59 11.50
C ASP A 10 8.21 3.41 10.37
N ASN A 11 9.44 3.06 9.98
CA ASN A 11 10.14 3.73 8.88
C ASN A 11 9.48 3.48 7.52
N TYR A 12 8.99 2.27 7.30
CA TYR A 12 8.29 1.91 6.07
C TYR A 12 6.99 2.72 5.93
N LEU A 13 6.21 2.80 7.00
CA LEU A 13 4.97 3.57 7.01
C LEU A 13 5.23 5.05 6.84
N ASP A 14 6.26 5.58 7.51
CA ASP A 14 6.67 6.98 7.36
C ASP A 14 7.05 7.30 5.91
N ALA A 15 7.73 6.38 5.23
CA ALA A 15 8.10 6.53 3.83
C ALA A 15 6.87 6.63 2.93
N TRP A 16 5.88 5.74 3.13
CA TRP A 16 4.60 5.80 2.43
C TRP A 16 3.90 7.14 2.67
N ASN A 17 3.83 7.56 3.93
CA ASN A 17 3.10 8.77 4.34
C ASN A 17 3.80 10.04 3.86
N ALA A 18 5.12 9.99 3.64
CA ALA A 18 5.88 11.07 3.03
C ALA A 18 5.76 11.08 1.50
N HIS A 19 5.11 10.09 0.90
CA HIS A 19 5.05 9.86 -0.54
C HIS A 19 6.45 9.71 -1.15
N ASP A 20 7.38 9.16 -0.38
CA ASP A 20 8.77 8.97 -0.79
C ASP A 20 8.94 7.60 -1.42
N SER A 21 8.75 7.53 -2.73
CA SER A 21 8.78 6.26 -3.46
C SER A 21 10.13 5.54 -3.36
N ALA A 22 11.23 6.29 -3.37
CA ALA A 22 12.56 5.72 -3.23
C ALA A 22 12.76 5.11 -1.84
N ALA A 23 12.29 5.78 -0.79
CA ALA A 23 12.38 5.27 0.57
C ALA A 23 11.54 4.01 0.76
N VAL A 24 10.32 3.97 0.21
CA VAL A 24 9.49 2.74 0.23
C VAL A 24 10.23 1.61 -0.48
N ALA A 25 10.77 1.87 -1.67
CA ALA A 25 11.47 0.87 -2.47
C ALA A 25 12.69 0.30 -1.76
N ARG A 26 13.39 1.08 -0.94
CA ARG A 26 14.56 0.62 -0.18
C ARG A 26 14.22 -0.45 0.86
N HIS A 27 12.93 -0.56 1.26
CA HIS A 27 12.48 -1.59 2.18
C HIS A 27 12.22 -2.93 1.48
N MET A 28 12.28 -2.96 0.15
CA MET A 28 12.02 -4.16 -0.65
C MET A 28 13.31 -4.92 -0.92
N ALA A 29 13.25 -6.26 -0.86
CA ALA A 29 14.31 -7.11 -1.38
C ALA A 29 14.41 -6.95 -2.89
N ASP A 30 15.58 -7.24 -3.47
CA ASP A 30 15.78 -7.08 -4.92
C ASP A 30 14.82 -7.95 -5.74
N ASP A 31 14.45 -9.11 -5.22
CA ASP A 31 13.51 -10.05 -5.83
C ASP A 31 12.15 -10.07 -5.15
N ALA A 32 11.79 -8.99 -4.45
CA ALA A 32 10.52 -8.91 -3.74
C ALA A 32 9.32 -9.08 -4.66
N ILE A 33 8.29 -9.72 -4.14
CA ILE A 33 6.99 -9.82 -4.81
C ILE A 33 5.97 -9.10 -3.93
N TYR A 34 5.39 -8.05 -4.48
CA TYR A 34 4.38 -7.25 -3.79
C TYR A 34 3.07 -7.35 -4.57
N GLU A 35 2.04 -7.88 -3.93
CA GLU A 35 0.74 -8.03 -4.57
C GLU A 35 -0.29 -7.12 -3.91
N ASP A 36 -0.95 -6.28 -4.72
CA ASP A 36 -2.16 -5.58 -4.32
C ASP A 36 -3.33 -6.44 -4.80
N VAL A 37 -3.90 -7.23 -3.89
CA VAL A 37 -4.94 -8.20 -4.22
C VAL A 37 -6.21 -7.52 -4.71
N ALA A 38 -6.56 -6.38 -4.12
CA ALA A 38 -7.77 -5.65 -4.49
C ALA A 38 -7.71 -5.14 -5.93
N LEU A 39 -6.54 -4.66 -6.38
CA LEU A 39 -6.34 -4.18 -7.75
C LEU A 39 -5.94 -5.27 -8.72
N GLY A 40 -5.57 -6.45 -8.22
CA GLY A 40 -5.08 -7.54 -9.05
C GLY A 40 -3.71 -7.24 -9.68
N ARG A 41 -2.85 -6.51 -8.97
CA ARG A 41 -1.52 -6.13 -9.46
C ARG A 41 -0.43 -6.83 -8.70
N VAL A 42 0.57 -7.31 -9.43
CA VAL A 42 1.77 -7.92 -8.85
C VAL A 42 2.99 -7.12 -9.32
N LEU A 43 3.82 -6.72 -8.37
CA LEU A 43 5.01 -5.90 -8.61
C LEU A 43 6.24 -6.71 -8.25
N HIS A 44 7.28 -6.58 -9.05
CA HIS A 44 8.54 -7.31 -8.87
C HIS A 44 9.68 -6.33 -8.62
N GLY A 45 10.23 -6.37 -7.43
CA GLY A 45 11.42 -5.61 -7.06
C GLY A 45 11.20 -4.13 -6.75
N PRO A 46 12.28 -3.46 -6.31
CA PRO A 46 12.18 -2.07 -5.86
C PRO A 46 11.73 -1.06 -6.92
N SER A 47 12.15 -1.23 -8.16
CA SER A 47 11.84 -0.28 -9.22
C SER A 47 10.33 -0.23 -9.51
N GLU A 48 9.69 -1.41 -9.66
CA GLU A 48 8.25 -1.48 -9.87
C GLU A 48 7.49 -0.98 -8.66
N MET A 49 8.02 -1.25 -7.46
CA MET A 49 7.42 -0.74 -6.22
C MET A 49 7.42 0.78 -6.16
N ALA A 50 8.53 1.42 -6.53
CA ALA A 50 8.61 2.88 -6.55
C ALA A 50 7.56 3.48 -7.50
N SER A 51 7.41 2.91 -8.69
CA SER A 51 6.39 3.35 -9.65
C SER A 51 4.98 3.18 -9.09
N PHE A 52 4.73 2.09 -8.39
CA PHE A 52 3.42 1.84 -7.77
C PHE A 52 3.10 2.88 -6.69
N VAL A 53 4.07 3.22 -5.85
CA VAL A 53 3.89 4.25 -4.81
C VAL A 53 3.53 5.59 -5.46
N GLU A 54 4.22 5.96 -6.52
CA GLU A 54 3.94 7.20 -7.25
C GLU A 54 2.52 7.22 -7.82
N GLU A 55 2.07 6.11 -8.40
CA GLU A 55 0.71 5.99 -8.90
C GLU A 55 -0.32 6.06 -7.78
N ALA A 56 -0.09 5.32 -6.69
CA ALA A 56 -1.03 5.23 -5.57
C ALA A 56 -1.24 6.59 -4.88
N THR A 57 -0.20 7.40 -4.82
CA THR A 57 -0.26 8.70 -4.13
C THR A 57 -0.58 9.87 -5.06
N ARG A 58 -0.66 9.63 -6.37
CA ARG A 58 -0.80 10.71 -7.36
C ARG A 58 -2.11 11.47 -7.25
N SER A 59 -3.21 10.78 -6.96
CA SER A 59 -4.54 11.38 -6.94
C SER A 59 -4.90 12.07 -5.63
N SER A 60 -4.06 11.95 -4.61
CA SER A 60 -4.38 12.41 -3.27
C SER A 60 -3.13 13.02 -2.62
N SER A 61 -3.17 14.33 -2.37
CA SER A 61 -2.05 15.03 -1.75
C SER A 61 -1.85 14.64 -0.28
N ASP A 62 -2.91 14.18 0.37
CA ASP A 62 -2.91 13.79 1.77
C ASP A 62 -3.04 12.28 1.99
N PHE A 63 -2.75 11.48 0.95
CA PHE A 63 -2.77 10.03 1.04
C PHE A 63 -1.85 9.56 2.17
N ARG A 64 -2.40 8.73 3.07
CA ARG A 64 -1.60 8.16 4.15
C ARG A 64 -2.22 6.88 4.69
N PHE A 65 -1.42 6.12 5.40
CA PHE A 65 -1.86 4.97 6.17
C PHE A 65 -1.79 5.29 7.66
N GLU A 66 -2.81 4.87 8.40
CA GLU A 66 -2.82 4.89 9.87
C GLU A 66 -2.73 3.43 10.33
N GLU A 67 -1.71 3.10 11.11
CA GLU A 67 -1.56 1.73 11.60
C GLU A 67 -2.56 1.44 12.72
N VAL A 68 -3.20 0.28 12.64
CA VAL A 68 -4.11 -0.22 13.68
C VAL A 68 -3.40 -1.24 14.56
N SER A 69 -2.71 -2.22 13.95
CA SER A 69 -2.02 -3.29 14.67
C SER A 69 -0.91 -3.88 13.81
N LEU A 70 0.09 -4.45 14.48
CA LEU A 70 1.17 -5.18 13.85
C LEU A 70 1.39 -6.48 14.63
N PHE A 71 1.29 -7.60 13.92
CA PHE A 71 1.55 -8.92 14.46
C PHE A 71 2.73 -9.54 13.75
N THR A 72 3.64 -10.15 14.48
CA THR A 72 4.83 -10.76 13.91
C THR A 72 5.03 -12.16 14.44
N ALA A 73 5.57 -13.03 13.59
CA ALA A 73 5.94 -14.40 13.95
C ALA A 73 7.20 -14.75 13.19
N GLY A 74 8.37 -14.67 13.85
CA GLY A 74 9.65 -14.80 13.18
C GLY A 74 9.85 -13.68 12.17
N THR A 75 10.03 -14.04 10.89
CA THR A 75 10.13 -13.05 9.80
C THR A 75 8.79 -12.75 9.14
N ASP A 76 7.72 -13.44 9.54
CA ASP A 76 6.39 -13.22 9.00
C ASP A 76 5.70 -12.06 9.74
N TYR A 77 4.85 -11.32 9.02
CA TYR A 77 4.12 -10.21 9.62
C TYR A 77 2.70 -10.10 9.08
N ALA A 78 1.84 -9.51 9.90
CA ALA A 78 0.52 -9.03 9.49
C ALA A 78 0.33 -7.62 10.06
N ASN A 79 0.01 -6.67 9.22
CA ASN A 79 -0.12 -5.27 9.59
C ASN A 79 -1.50 -4.78 9.19
N GLU A 80 -2.31 -4.41 10.16
CA GLU A 80 -3.65 -3.85 9.91
C GLU A 80 -3.55 -2.33 9.90
N TRP A 81 -4.16 -1.70 8.90
CA TRP A 81 -4.06 -0.27 8.69
C TRP A 81 -5.37 0.29 8.14
N VAL A 82 -5.47 1.62 8.16
CA VAL A 82 -6.53 2.36 7.49
C VAL A 82 -5.87 3.27 6.45
N MET A 83 -6.33 3.17 5.23
CA MET A 83 -5.89 4.01 4.12
C MET A 83 -6.82 5.22 4.04
N VAL A 84 -6.27 6.42 4.13
CA VAL A 84 -7.05 7.65 4.16
C VAL A 84 -6.50 8.67 3.19
N GLY A 85 -7.38 9.53 2.68
CA GLY A 85 -6.97 10.61 1.80
C GLY A 85 -8.17 11.33 1.20
N THR A 86 -7.86 12.29 0.33
CA THR A 86 -8.86 13.06 -0.42
C THR A 86 -8.46 13.01 -1.89
N ASN A 87 -9.40 12.73 -2.76
CA ASN A 87 -9.17 12.74 -4.20
C ASN A 87 -9.17 14.19 -4.68
N ASP A 88 -8.04 14.88 -4.55
CA ASP A 88 -7.88 16.31 -4.78
C ASP A 88 -6.97 16.68 -5.95
N ARG A 89 -6.48 15.67 -6.71
CA ARG A 89 -5.58 15.89 -7.85
C ARG A 89 -6.08 15.20 -9.11
N GLU A 90 -5.84 15.84 -10.24
CA GLU A 90 -6.13 15.25 -11.55
C GLU A 90 -5.16 14.08 -11.83
N VAL A 91 -5.68 13.01 -12.40
CA VAL A 91 -4.89 11.87 -12.84
C VAL A 91 -5.29 11.51 -14.26
N ARG A 92 -4.33 11.59 -15.19
CA ARG A 92 -4.51 11.20 -16.60
C ARG A 92 -5.72 11.88 -17.26
N GLY A 93 -5.90 13.17 -16.98
CA GLY A 93 -7.01 13.94 -17.53
C GLY A 93 -8.34 13.76 -16.81
N VAL A 94 -8.39 12.90 -15.78
CA VAL A 94 -9.62 12.72 -14.99
C VAL A 94 -9.63 13.72 -13.85
N PRO A 95 -10.65 14.60 -13.79
CA PRO A 95 -10.73 15.61 -12.73
C PRO A 95 -10.89 14.97 -11.35
N PRO A 96 -10.39 15.61 -10.29
CA PRO A 96 -10.61 15.12 -8.94
C PRO A 96 -12.07 15.26 -8.52
N THR A 97 -12.54 14.31 -7.70
CA THR A 97 -13.91 14.35 -7.16
C THR A 97 -14.03 15.24 -5.93
N GLY A 98 -12.92 15.54 -5.26
CA GLY A 98 -12.91 16.26 -3.99
C GLY A 98 -13.40 15.43 -2.81
N ARG A 99 -13.68 14.15 -3.02
CA ARG A 99 -14.20 13.27 -1.96
C ARG A 99 -13.08 12.66 -1.15
N SER A 100 -13.36 12.50 0.15
CA SER A 100 -12.44 11.82 1.07
C SER A 100 -12.77 10.34 1.14
N PHE A 101 -11.74 9.54 1.43
CA PHE A 101 -11.91 8.11 1.63
C PHE A 101 -11.22 7.65 2.92
N ARG A 102 -11.75 6.58 3.48
CA ARG A 102 -11.21 5.90 4.66
C ARG A 102 -11.54 4.43 4.55
N VAL A 103 -10.53 3.61 4.26
CA VAL A 103 -10.71 2.19 3.94
C VAL A 103 -9.78 1.35 4.80
N ARG A 104 -10.35 0.37 5.50
CA ARG A 104 -9.58 -0.56 6.32
C ARG A 104 -8.97 -1.63 5.43
N GLY A 105 -7.73 -2.04 5.79
CA GLY A 105 -7.06 -3.10 5.07
C GLY A 105 -6.00 -3.77 5.92
N ALA A 106 -5.35 -4.75 5.33
CA ALA A 106 -4.27 -5.47 5.98
C ALA A 106 -3.23 -5.92 4.97
N SER A 107 -1.99 -5.95 5.42
CA SER A 107 -0.87 -6.51 4.67
C SER A 107 -0.39 -7.75 5.38
N ILE A 108 -0.10 -8.80 4.62
CA ILE A 108 0.49 -10.03 5.12
C ILE A 108 1.75 -10.29 4.33
N GLY A 109 2.85 -10.57 5.01
CA GLY A 109 4.10 -10.77 4.29
C GLY A 109 5.21 -11.39 5.09
N LYS A 110 6.41 -11.29 4.54
CA LYS A 110 7.61 -11.95 5.04
C LYS A 110 8.83 -11.11 4.70
N LEU A 111 9.73 -10.98 5.67
CA LEU A 111 11.06 -10.41 5.44
C LEU A 111 12.05 -11.52 5.04
N ASP A 112 13.06 -11.17 4.27
CA ASP A 112 14.14 -12.08 3.93
C ASP A 112 15.26 -12.03 4.98
N ALA A 113 16.35 -12.78 4.73
CA ALA A 113 17.48 -12.83 5.65
C ALA A 113 18.19 -11.49 5.82
N SER A 114 18.05 -10.56 4.87
CA SER A 114 18.62 -9.21 4.96
C SER A 114 17.74 -8.24 5.75
N GLY A 115 16.54 -8.67 6.15
CA GLY A 115 15.58 -7.82 6.87
C GLY A 115 14.71 -6.96 5.97
N ARG A 116 14.70 -7.22 4.64
CA ARG A 116 13.84 -6.50 3.69
C ARG A 116 12.61 -7.32 3.35
N ILE A 117 11.58 -6.66 2.84
CA ILE A 117 10.34 -7.33 2.44
C ILE A 117 10.61 -8.21 1.22
N ALA A 118 10.41 -9.52 1.39
CA ALA A 118 10.52 -10.50 0.31
C ALA A 118 9.18 -10.74 -0.36
N GLU A 119 8.11 -10.74 0.42
CA GLU A 119 6.74 -10.95 -0.06
C GLU A 119 5.80 -10.05 0.72
N ASN A 120 4.81 -9.50 0.04
CA ASN A 120 3.75 -8.72 0.67
C ASN A 120 2.46 -8.87 -0.14
N ARG A 121 1.34 -9.02 0.55
CA ARG A 121 0.01 -9.00 -0.06
C ARG A 121 -0.85 -8.02 0.69
N ASP A 122 -1.46 -7.09 -0.03
CA ASP A 122 -2.39 -6.11 0.52
C ASP A 122 -3.82 -6.53 0.22
N TYR A 123 -4.66 -6.50 1.25
CA TYR A 123 -6.08 -6.83 1.17
C TYR A 123 -6.91 -5.65 1.66
N TYR A 124 -7.80 -5.17 0.82
CA TYR A 124 -8.79 -4.15 1.20
C TYR A 124 -10.00 -4.25 0.27
N ASN A 125 -11.09 -3.59 0.63
CA ASN A 125 -12.31 -3.63 -0.17
C ASN A 125 -12.29 -2.52 -1.22
N LEU A 126 -12.00 -2.89 -2.47
CA LEU A 126 -11.94 -1.94 -3.58
C LEU A 126 -13.30 -1.28 -3.83
N SER A 127 -14.40 -2.02 -3.72
CA SER A 127 -15.74 -1.46 -3.91
C SER A 127 -16.03 -0.36 -2.91
N GLU A 128 -15.62 -0.53 -1.65
CA GLU A 128 -15.78 0.50 -0.62
C GLU A 128 -15.02 1.77 -0.98
N LEU A 129 -13.77 1.64 -1.45
CA LEU A 129 -12.98 2.77 -1.90
C LEU A 129 -13.67 3.51 -3.05
N LEU A 130 -14.10 2.77 -4.08
CA LEU A 130 -14.75 3.37 -5.24
C LEU A 130 -16.05 4.08 -4.88
N MET A 131 -16.84 3.48 -3.99
CA MET A 131 -18.09 4.10 -3.52
C MET A 131 -17.83 5.41 -2.79
N GLN A 132 -16.82 5.46 -1.93
CA GLN A 132 -16.46 6.68 -1.21
C GLN A 132 -15.97 7.77 -2.16
N LEU A 133 -15.26 7.40 -3.22
CA LEU A 133 -14.79 8.33 -4.23
C LEU A 133 -15.88 8.78 -5.20
N GLY A 134 -17.07 8.16 -5.14
CA GLY A 134 -18.16 8.45 -6.05
C GLY A 134 -17.97 7.84 -7.44
N ILE A 135 -17.16 6.77 -7.51
CA ILE A 135 -16.90 6.03 -8.76
C ILE A 135 -17.68 4.72 -8.70
N SER A 136 -18.48 4.47 -9.73
CA SER A 136 -19.22 3.21 -9.80
C SER A 136 -18.25 2.07 -10.09
N PRO A 137 -18.32 0.96 -9.32
CA PRO A 137 -17.53 -0.22 -9.66
C PRO A 137 -17.95 -0.79 -11.01
N PRO A 138 -17.04 -1.49 -11.73
CA PRO A 138 -17.41 -2.11 -12.99
C PRO A 138 -18.55 -3.11 -12.78
N ALA A 139 -19.45 -3.20 -13.78
CA ALA A 139 -20.55 -4.14 -13.73
C ALA A 139 -20.01 -5.57 -13.63
N PRO A 140 -20.65 -6.44 -12.84
CA PRO A 140 -20.22 -7.83 -12.78
C PRO A 140 -20.37 -8.50 -14.14
N SER A 141 -19.40 -9.36 -14.48
CA SER A 141 -19.46 -10.16 -15.70
C SER A 141 -20.64 -11.14 -15.59
N SER A 142 -21.45 -11.16 -16.60
CA SER A 142 -22.57 -12.10 -16.67
C SER A 142 -22.16 -13.40 -17.36
#